data_774909c106628c891b3a8ee9acd0fefa
#
_entry.id   774909c106628c891b3a8ee9acd0fefa
#
_cell.length_a   1.000
_cell.length_b   1.000
_cell.length_c   1.000
_cell.angle_alpha   90.00
_cell.angle_beta   90.00
_cell.angle_gamma   90.00
#
_symmetry.space_group_name_H-M   'P 1'
#
loop_
_entity.id
_entity.type
_entity.pdbx_description
1 polymer ?
#
loop_
_entity_poly.entity_id
_entity_poly.type
_entity_poly.pdbx_seq_one_letter_code
_entity_poly.pdbx_strand_id
1 'polypeptide(L)'
;LTAALFSLGFMGSALAASDAIDIPFTRFTLANGLTAIVHEDHKAPVVAVSIWYHVGSADEPTGKTGFAHLFEHLMFSGSEHHKGTFMEPFEQVGATDLNGTTWFDRTNYFETVPTTALDMALWMESDRMGHLLGAIGQHELDTQRGVVQNEKREGENQPYGRVDENILANAF
;
A
#
# COMPACT_ATOMS: atom_id res chain seq x y z
N LEU A 1 -27.65 49.06 52.58
CA LEU A 1 -27.53 47.74 51.99
C LEU A 1 -27.51 47.89 50.46
N THR A 2 -26.33 47.83 49.84
CA THR A 2 -26.10 47.91 48.39
C THR A 2 -25.88 46.51 47.87
N ALA A 3 -26.80 46.05 47.05
CA ALA A 3 -26.67 44.76 46.35
C ALA A 3 -25.88 44.97 45.07
N ALA A 4 -24.74 44.24 44.93
CA ALA A 4 -23.95 44.18 43.70
C ALA A 4 -24.45 43.02 42.85
N LEU A 5 -24.97 43.32 41.63
CA LEU A 5 -25.28 42.32 40.63
C LEU A 5 -24.01 41.92 39.87
N PHE A 6 -23.63 40.66 40.02
CA PHE A 6 -22.58 40.04 39.21
C PHE A 6 -23.22 39.51 37.91
N SER A 7 -22.92 40.12 36.79
CA SER A 7 -23.29 39.58 35.46
C SER A 7 -22.24 38.57 35.01
N LEU A 8 -22.61 37.28 34.99
CA LEU A 8 -21.81 36.23 34.31
C LEU A 8 -21.94 36.42 32.80
N GLY A 9 -20.88 36.90 32.19
CA GLY A 9 -20.75 36.86 30.72
C GLY A 9 -20.52 35.43 30.23
N PHE A 10 -21.46 34.89 29.49
CA PHE A 10 -21.28 33.64 28.74
C PHE A 10 -20.30 33.91 27.59
N MET A 11 -19.04 33.51 27.75
CA MET A 11 -18.11 33.39 26.62
C MET A 11 -18.53 32.19 25.77
N GLY A 12 -19.29 32.44 24.70
CA GLY A 12 -19.55 31.47 23.67
C GLY A 12 -18.25 31.11 22.97
N SER A 13 -17.76 29.88 23.18
CA SER A 13 -16.67 29.33 22.38
C SER A 13 -17.14 29.22 20.94
N ALA A 14 -16.65 30.09 20.06
CA ALA A 14 -16.79 29.90 18.61
C ALA A 14 -15.99 28.63 18.26
N LEU A 15 -16.70 27.54 18.00
CA LEU A 15 -16.12 26.40 17.32
C LEU A 15 -15.71 26.90 15.92
N ALA A 16 -14.41 27.05 15.71
CA ALA A 16 -13.89 27.25 14.37
C ALA A 16 -14.35 26.06 13.53
N ALA A 17 -15.19 26.29 12.52
CA ALA A 17 -15.45 25.29 11.51
C ALA A 17 -14.08 24.95 10.88
N SER A 18 -13.60 23.74 11.06
CA SER A 18 -12.48 23.25 10.29
C SER A 18 -12.96 23.21 8.85
N ASP A 19 -12.34 23.99 7.96
CA ASP A 19 -12.54 23.82 6.52
C ASP A 19 -12.18 22.36 6.21
N ALA A 20 -13.20 21.54 5.96
CA ALA A 20 -13.01 20.17 5.56
C ALA A 20 -12.23 20.20 4.24
N ILE A 21 -11.09 19.51 4.20
CA ILE A 21 -10.34 19.36 2.95
C ILE A 21 -11.22 18.54 2.01
N ASP A 22 -11.71 19.18 0.95
CA ASP A 22 -12.46 18.54 -0.12
C ASP A 22 -11.51 18.20 -1.27
N ILE A 23 -11.29 16.90 -1.50
CA ILE A 23 -10.47 16.40 -2.59
C ILE A 23 -11.41 15.82 -3.64
N PRO A 24 -11.67 16.56 -4.76
CA PRO A 24 -12.54 16.06 -5.81
C PRO A 24 -11.91 14.81 -6.46
N PHE A 25 -12.73 13.79 -6.69
CA PHE A 25 -12.31 12.57 -7.39
C PHE A 25 -13.45 11.99 -8.23
N THR A 26 -13.06 11.23 -9.25
CA THR A 26 -13.98 10.40 -10.03
C THR A 26 -13.80 8.94 -9.60
N ARG A 27 -14.91 8.23 -9.36
CA ARG A 27 -14.94 6.80 -9.06
C ARG A 27 -15.75 6.06 -10.10
N PHE A 28 -15.21 4.96 -10.62
CA PHE A 28 -15.91 4.06 -11.52
C PHE A 28 -15.47 2.60 -11.31
N THR A 29 -16.28 1.65 -11.79
CA THR A 29 -15.98 0.23 -11.70
C THR A 29 -15.90 -0.35 -13.11
N LEU A 30 -14.83 -1.08 -13.39
CA LEU A 30 -14.63 -1.78 -14.65
C LEU A 30 -15.52 -3.04 -14.72
N ALA A 31 -15.70 -3.60 -15.92
CA ALA A 31 -16.53 -4.78 -16.13
C ALA A 31 -16.06 -6.03 -15.36
N ASN A 32 -14.77 -6.11 -15.02
CA ASN A 32 -14.18 -7.17 -14.22
C ASN A 32 -14.32 -6.95 -12.68
N GLY A 33 -14.98 -5.86 -12.25
CA GLY A 33 -15.17 -5.55 -10.83
C GLY A 33 -14.10 -4.66 -10.21
N LEU A 34 -13.00 -4.35 -10.93
CA LEU A 34 -11.97 -3.43 -10.42
C LEU A 34 -12.57 -2.02 -10.25
N THR A 35 -12.45 -1.46 -9.05
CA THR A 35 -12.83 -0.07 -8.79
C THR A 35 -11.63 0.84 -8.98
N ALA A 36 -11.78 1.86 -9.81
CA ALA A 36 -10.79 2.91 -10.01
C ALA A 36 -11.26 4.22 -9.37
N ILE A 37 -10.33 4.92 -8.74
CA ILE A 37 -10.50 6.25 -8.17
C ILE A 37 -9.45 7.14 -8.80
N VAL A 38 -9.87 8.25 -9.41
CA VAL A 38 -8.98 9.20 -10.09
C VAL A 38 -9.18 10.58 -9.48
N HIS A 39 -8.10 11.14 -8.98
CA HIS A 39 -8.00 12.55 -8.58
C HIS A 39 -7.06 13.27 -9.54
N GLU A 40 -7.52 14.36 -10.13
CA GLU A 40 -6.72 15.17 -11.06
C GLU A 40 -6.12 16.38 -10.35
N ASP A 41 -4.78 16.44 -10.34
CA ASP A 41 -4.01 17.64 -9.92
C ASP A 41 -2.89 17.89 -10.93
N HIS A 42 -3.03 18.94 -11.72
CA HIS A 42 -2.10 19.27 -12.81
C HIS A 42 -0.93 20.17 -12.38
N LYS A 43 -0.63 20.28 -11.08
CA LYS A 43 0.47 21.12 -10.58
C LYS A 43 1.86 20.58 -10.90
N ALA A 44 1.97 19.25 -11.08
CA ALA A 44 3.22 18.60 -11.44
C ALA A 44 3.01 17.58 -12.56
N PRO A 45 4.00 17.36 -13.46
CA PRO A 45 3.88 16.42 -14.56
C PRO A 45 4.15 14.97 -14.12
N VAL A 46 3.56 14.53 -13.01
CA VAL A 46 3.69 13.19 -12.45
C VAL A 46 2.32 12.60 -12.13
N VAL A 47 2.26 11.28 -12.08
CA VAL A 47 1.07 10.52 -11.66
C VAL A 47 1.49 9.49 -10.60
N ALA A 48 0.80 9.49 -9.47
CA ALA A 48 0.89 8.42 -8.51
C ALA A 48 -0.13 7.33 -8.88
N VAL A 49 0.33 6.11 -9.06
CA VAL A 49 -0.50 4.92 -9.24
C VAL A 49 -0.43 4.11 -7.95
N SER A 50 -1.57 3.63 -7.46
CA SER A 50 -1.61 2.79 -6.26
C SER A 50 -2.67 1.71 -6.43
N ILE A 51 -2.24 0.47 -6.33
CA ILE A 51 -3.10 -0.71 -6.45
C ILE A 51 -3.27 -1.35 -5.08
N TRP A 52 -4.52 -1.61 -4.70
CA TRP A 52 -4.88 -2.19 -3.42
C TRP A 52 -5.57 -3.53 -3.60
N TYR A 53 -4.99 -4.56 -2.96
CA TYR A 53 -5.59 -5.87 -2.80
C TYR A 53 -6.12 -5.97 -1.37
N HIS A 54 -7.40 -6.24 -1.19
CA HIS A 54 -8.03 -6.44 0.12
C HIS A 54 -7.76 -7.87 0.62
N VAL A 55 -6.48 -8.22 0.70
CA VAL A 55 -5.97 -9.49 1.20
C VAL A 55 -4.68 -9.20 1.96
N GLY A 56 -4.56 -9.74 3.17
CA GLY A 56 -3.40 -9.56 4.01
C GLY A 56 -3.16 -10.74 4.95
N SER A 57 -2.37 -10.52 5.99
CA SER A 57 -1.97 -11.61 6.89
C SER A 57 -3.13 -12.21 7.70
N ALA A 58 -4.24 -11.49 7.89
CA ALA A 58 -5.44 -12.02 8.52
C ALA A 58 -6.18 -13.06 7.68
N ASP A 59 -5.95 -13.09 6.36
CA ASP A 59 -6.56 -14.05 5.44
C ASP A 59 -5.73 -15.34 5.30
N GLU A 60 -4.59 -15.44 5.98
CA GLU A 60 -3.69 -16.58 5.89
C GLU A 60 -4.28 -17.82 6.55
N PRO A 61 -4.29 -18.97 5.89
CA PRO A 61 -4.67 -20.21 6.53
C PRO A 61 -3.73 -20.59 7.68
N THR A 62 -4.25 -21.25 8.69
CA THR A 62 -3.45 -21.75 9.81
C THR A 62 -2.23 -22.55 9.32
N GLY A 63 -1.04 -22.22 9.82
CA GLY A 63 0.23 -22.82 9.42
C GLY A 63 0.84 -22.24 8.13
N LYS A 64 0.28 -21.17 7.59
CA LYS A 64 0.78 -20.44 6.42
C LYS A 64 1.20 -19.00 6.74
N THR A 65 1.55 -18.72 7.99
CA THR A 65 1.97 -17.40 8.45
C THR A 65 3.15 -16.86 7.64
N GLY A 66 3.01 -15.61 7.17
CA GLY A 66 3.99 -14.93 6.32
C GLY A 66 3.75 -15.13 4.82
N PHE A 67 2.68 -15.84 4.43
CA PHE A 67 2.39 -16.09 3.01
C PHE A 67 1.99 -14.80 2.27
N ALA A 68 1.23 -13.92 2.91
CA ALA A 68 0.85 -12.63 2.32
C ALA A 68 2.07 -11.75 2.02
N HIS A 69 3.01 -11.67 2.97
CA HIS A 69 4.27 -10.95 2.77
C HIS A 69 5.16 -11.60 1.70
N LEU A 70 5.26 -12.93 1.69
CA LEU A 70 5.96 -13.63 0.61
C LEU A 70 5.33 -13.34 -0.76
N PHE A 71 4.00 -13.27 -0.84
CA PHE A 71 3.31 -12.96 -2.08
C PHE A 71 3.58 -11.52 -2.53
N GLU A 72 3.68 -10.57 -1.60
CA GLU A 72 4.13 -9.21 -1.88
C GLU A 72 5.47 -9.22 -2.61
N HIS A 73 6.47 -9.94 -2.08
CA HIS A 73 7.78 -10.06 -2.73
C HIS A 73 7.72 -10.70 -4.11
N LEU A 74 6.91 -11.75 -4.28
CA LEU A 74 6.74 -12.41 -5.57
C LEU A 74 6.16 -11.48 -6.64
N MET A 75 5.34 -10.52 -6.24
CA MET A 75 4.75 -9.52 -7.13
C MET A 75 5.78 -8.55 -7.73
N PHE A 76 6.98 -8.47 -7.16
CA PHE A 76 8.11 -7.73 -7.73
C PHE A 76 8.99 -8.56 -8.67
N SER A 77 8.69 -9.83 -8.83
CA SER A 77 9.26 -10.67 -9.89
C SER A 77 8.66 -10.29 -11.23
N GLY A 78 9.15 -10.86 -12.30
CA GLY A 78 8.56 -10.66 -13.63
C GLY A 78 7.16 -11.27 -13.76
N SER A 79 6.58 -11.10 -14.93
CA SER A 79 5.31 -11.67 -15.34
C SER A 79 5.49 -12.53 -16.61
N GLU A 80 4.42 -13.13 -17.11
CA GLU A 80 4.50 -13.92 -18.36
C GLU A 80 4.99 -13.08 -19.56
N HIS A 81 4.63 -11.80 -19.61
CA HIS A 81 4.95 -10.92 -20.72
C HIS A 81 6.12 -9.97 -20.42
N HIS A 82 6.52 -9.84 -19.17
CA HIS A 82 7.68 -9.06 -18.75
C HIS A 82 8.69 -9.95 -17.99
N LYS A 83 9.88 -10.14 -18.56
CA LYS A 83 10.97 -10.87 -17.92
C LYS A 83 11.89 -9.89 -17.18
N GLY A 84 12.41 -10.32 -16.06
CA GLY A 84 13.23 -9.49 -15.18
C GLY A 84 12.48 -9.04 -13.93
N THR A 85 12.90 -7.95 -13.32
CA THR A 85 12.22 -7.40 -12.14
C THR A 85 11.13 -6.42 -12.55
N PHE A 86 10.05 -6.39 -11.79
CA PHE A 86 8.98 -5.42 -12.01
C PHE A 86 9.47 -3.96 -11.90
N MET A 87 10.51 -3.72 -11.08
CA MET A 87 11.02 -2.38 -10.83
C MET A 87 11.81 -1.77 -11.99
N GLU A 88 12.50 -2.59 -12.78
CA GLU A 88 13.43 -2.12 -13.80
C GLU A 88 12.83 -1.14 -14.83
N PRO A 89 11.67 -1.38 -15.44
CA PRO A 89 11.07 -0.42 -16.38
C PRO A 89 10.69 0.91 -15.70
N PHE A 90 10.29 0.87 -14.44
CA PHE A 90 9.94 2.07 -13.66
C PHE A 90 11.18 2.92 -13.35
N GLU A 91 12.29 2.29 -12.98
CA GLU A 91 13.57 2.97 -12.76
C GLU A 91 14.07 3.65 -14.04
N GLN A 92 13.93 2.99 -15.19
CA GLN A 92 14.34 3.54 -16.48
C GLN A 92 13.57 4.81 -16.88
N VAL A 93 12.32 4.95 -16.46
CA VAL A 93 11.52 6.16 -16.72
C VAL A 93 11.62 7.21 -15.62
N GLY A 94 12.42 6.96 -14.58
CA GLY A 94 12.60 7.88 -13.46
C GLY A 94 11.44 7.88 -12.48
N ALA A 95 10.79 6.75 -12.26
CA ALA A 95 9.78 6.60 -11.21
C ALA A 95 10.38 6.83 -9.82
N THR A 96 9.56 7.32 -8.92
CA THR A 96 9.86 7.48 -7.50
C THR A 96 8.80 6.77 -6.66
N ASP A 97 9.05 6.64 -5.36
CA ASP A 97 8.11 6.03 -4.39
C ASP A 97 7.65 4.60 -4.76
N LEU A 98 8.47 3.90 -5.55
CA LEU A 98 8.19 2.54 -6.02
C LEU A 98 8.35 1.53 -4.87
N ASN A 99 7.22 0.98 -4.38
CA ASN A 99 7.24 0.03 -3.26
C ASN A 99 5.96 -0.81 -3.16
N GLY A 100 5.95 -1.77 -2.23
CA GLY A 100 4.79 -2.50 -1.77
C GLY A 100 4.74 -2.56 -0.25
N THR A 101 3.56 -2.82 0.30
CA THR A 101 3.39 -3.05 1.74
C THR A 101 2.29 -4.08 1.99
N THR A 102 2.50 -4.96 2.97
CA THR A 102 1.49 -5.90 3.46
C THR A 102 1.09 -5.56 4.89
N TRP A 103 -0.21 -5.63 5.17
CA TRP A 103 -0.77 -5.47 6.50
C TRP A 103 -1.76 -6.60 6.81
N PHE A 104 -2.55 -6.47 7.86
CA PHE A 104 -3.49 -7.53 8.25
C PHE A 104 -4.58 -7.79 7.22
N ASP A 105 -5.10 -6.74 6.59
CA ASP A 105 -6.29 -6.76 5.72
C ASP A 105 -6.04 -6.26 4.30
N ARG A 106 -4.80 -5.95 3.96
CA ARG A 106 -4.42 -5.42 2.64
C ARG A 106 -2.99 -5.74 2.25
N THR A 107 -2.77 -5.78 0.97
CA THR A 107 -1.46 -5.65 0.31
C THR A 107 -1.60 -4.59 -0.76
N ASN A 108 -0.72 -3.61 -0.83
CA ASN A 108 -0.77 -2.57 -1.85
C ASN A 108 0.60 -2.32 -2.46
N TYR A 109 0.57 -1.87 -3.70
CA TYR A 109 1.74 -1.48 -4.49
C TYR A 109 1.52 -0.07 -4.99
N PHE A 110 2.58 0.70 -5.07
CA PHE A 110 2.49 2.08 -5.51
C PHE A 110 3.79 2.55 -6.13
N GLU A 111 3.65 3.48 -7.07
CA GLU A 111 4.72 4.18 -7.76
C GLU A 111 4.27 5.58 -8.17
N THR A 112 5.23 6.48 -8.30
CA THR A 112 5.04 7.80 -8.89
C THR A 112 5.84 7.87 -10.17
N VAL A 113 5.17 8.08 -11.29
CA VAL A 113 5.79 8.10 -12.62
C VAL A 113 5.58 9.46 -13.30
N PRO A 114 6.47 9.87 -14.23
CA PRO A 114 6.16 10.96 -15.16
C PRO A 114 4.86 10.68 -15.93
N THR A 115 4.06 11.71 -16.22
CA THR A 115 2.78 11.53 -16.95
C THR A 115 2.94 10.81 -18.28
N THR A 116 4.10 10.93 -18.94
CA THR A 116 4.43 10.22 -20.18
C THR A 116 4.60 8.71 -20.02
N ALA A 117 4.78 8.23 -18.80
CA ALA A 117 4.96 6.81 -18.49
C ALA A 117 3.69 6.15 -17.89
N LEU A 118 2.56 6.88 -17.82
CA LEU A 118 1.32 6.36 -17.23
C LEU A 118 0.82 5.09 -17.92
N ASP A 119 0.82 5.06 -19.25
CA ASP A 119 0.36 3.89 -20.02
C ASP A 119 1.24 2.66 -19.72
N MET A 120 2.55 2.85 -19.59
CA MET A 120 3.49 1.78 -19.21
C MET A 120 3.20 1.30 -17.78
N ALA A 121 3.00 2.21 -16.82
CA ALA A 121 2.69 1.85 -15.44
C ALA A 121 1.39 1.03 -15.35
N LEU A 122 0.32 1.49 -15.99
CA LEU A 122 -0.95 0.77 -16.02
C LEU A 122 -0.85 -0.59 -16.72
N TRP A 123 -0.04 -0.69 -17.76
CA TRP A 123 0.21 -1.96 -18.43
C TRP A 123 0.96 -2.94 -17.51
N MET A 124 2.02 -2.50 -16.87
CA MET A 124 2.80 -3.32 -15.92
C MET A 124 1.94 -3.82 -14.77
N GLU A 125 1.11 -2.95 -14.19
CA GLU A 125 0.19 -3.31 -13.11
C GLU A 125 -0.86 -4.33 -13.58
N SER A 126 -1.46 -4.14 -14.76
CA SER A 126 -2.43 -5.08 -15.31
C SER A 126 -1.81 -6.43 -15.67
N ASP A 127 -0.59 -6.44 -16.15
CA ASP A 127 0.11 -7.66 -16.52
C ASP A 127 0.44 -8.51 -15.28
N ARG A 128 0.99 -7.91 -14.24
CA ARG A 128 1.22 -8.67 -13.00
C ARG A 128 -0.07 -9.13 -12.33
N MET A 129 -1.18 -8.38 -12.43
CA MET A 129 -2.48 -8.84 -11.92
C MET A 129 -2.98 -10.10 -12.63
N GLY A 130 -2.85 -10.15 -13.93
CA GLY A 130 -3.40 -11.22 -14.75
C GLY A 130 -2.43 -12.37 -15.04
N HIS A 131 -1.13 -12.12 -15.04
CA HIS A 131 -0.12 -12.98 -15.64
C HIS A 131 1.12 -13.23 -14.75
N LEU A 132 1.00 -13.00 -13.44
CA LEU A 132 2.08 -13.26 -12.48
C LEU A 132 2.37 -14.75 -12.36
N LEU A 133 1.32 -15.56 -12.13
CA LEU A 133 1.49 -16.96 -11.68
C LEU A 133 2.21 -17.82 -12.69
N GLY A 134 2.05 -17.56 -13.98
CA GLY A 134 2.78 -18.28 -15.04
C GLY A 134 4.28 -17.97 -15.10
N ALA A 135 4.72 -16.89 -14.46
CA ALA A 135 6.12 -16.50 -14.38
C ALA A 135 6.82 -16.98 -13.09
N ILE A 136 6.05 -17.38 -12.05
CA ILE A 136 6.61 -17.81 -10.78
C ILE A 136 6.91 -19.30 -10.81
N GLY A 137 8.20 -19.65 -10.89
CA GLY A 137 8.70 -21.00 -10.76
C GLY A 137 9.26 -21.30 -9.35
N GLN A 138 9.84 -22.49 -9.22
CA GLN A 138 10.46 -22.90 -7.95
C GLN A 138 11.63 -22.01 -7.55
N HIS A 139 12.37 -21.52 -8.54
CA HIS A 139 13.53 -20.64 -8.31
C HIS A 139 13.11 -19.31 -7.69
N GLU A 140 12.10 -18.63 -8.27
CA GLU A 140 11.58 -17.36 -7.78
C GLU A 140 11.01 -17.54 -6.37
N LEU A 141 10.25 -18.62 -6.15
CA LEU A 141 9.67 -18.94 -4.85
C LEU A 141 10.75 -19.15 -3.78
N ASP A 142 11.78 -19.94 -4.07
CA ASP A 142 12.85 -20.23 -3.11
C ASP A 142 13.70 -18.99 -2.81
N THR A 143 13.95 -18.17 -3.83
CA THR A 143 14.68 -16.91 -3.69
C THR A 143 13.93 -15.96 -2.77
N GLN A 144 12.65 -15.67 -3.06
CA GLN A 144 11.87 -14.72 -2.26
C GLN A 144 11.57 -15.24 -0.85
N ARG A 145 11.40 -16.55 -0.68
CA ARG A 145 11.30 -17.16 0.64
C ARG A 145 12.56 -16.91 1.48
N GLY A 146 13.74 -17.02 0.85
CA GLY A 146 15.00 -16.70 1.50
C GLY A 146 15.12 -15.25 1.96
N VAL A 147 14.67 -14.30 1.11
CA VAL A 147 14.65 -12.87 1.41
C VAL A 147 13.73 -12.59 2.60
N VAL A 148 12.47 -13.00 2.54
CA VAL A 148 11.47 -12.77 3.62
C VAL A 148 11.93 -13.39 4.96
N GLN A 149 12.53 -14.59 4.92
CA GLN A 149 13.09 -15.21 6.13
C GLN A 149 14.25 -14.42 6.69
N ASN A 150 15.06 -13.79 5.85
CA ASN A 150 16.18 -12.96 6.28
C ASN A 150 15.70 -11.65 6.92
N GLU A 151 14.74 -10.98 6.29
CA GLU A 151 14.09 -9.78 6.85
C GLU A 151 13.48 -10.05 8.23
N LYS A 152 12.77 -11.18 8.38
CA LYS A 152 12.25 -11.59 9.69
C LYS A 152 13.35 -11.72 10.72
N ARG A 153 14.46 -12.39 10.39
CA ARG A 153 15.61 -12.54 11.30
C ARG A 153 16.25 -11.20 11.64
N GLU A 154 16.38 -10.31 10.66
CA GLU A 154 16.92 -8.96 10.89
C GLU A 154 16.01 -8.15 11.82
N GLY A 155 14.71 -8.19 11.62
CA GLY A 155 13.73 -7.54 12.50
C GLY A 155 13.76 -8.10 13.93
N GLU A 156 13.79 -9.42 14.08
CA GLU A 156 13.87 -10.09 15.40
C GLU A 156 15.18 -9.81 16.16
N ASN A 157 16.27 -9.53 15.45
CA ASN A 157 17.57 -9.21 16.03
C ASN A 157 17.70 -7.75 16.49
N GLN A 158 16.74 -6.86 16.13
CA GLN A 158 16.74 -5.50 16.64
C GLN A 158 16.32 -5.44 18.12
N PRO A 159 16.77 -4.43 18.87
CA PRO A 159 16.27 -4.19 20.22
C PRO A 159 14.72 -4.13 20.19
N TYR A 160 14.07 -4.92 21.04
CA TYR A 160 12.60 -5.06 21.11
C TYR A 160 11.93 -5.67 19.86
N GLY A 161 12.69 -6.25 18.92
CA GLY A 161 12.20 -6.76 17.64
C GLY A 161 11.12 -7.85 17.73
N ARG A 162 10.95 -8.50 18.89
CA ARG A 162 9.91 -9.51 19.14
C ARG A 162 8.70 -9.00 19.94
N VAL A 163 8.66 -7.72 20.27
CA VAL A 163 7.59 -7.19 21.14
C VAL A 163 6.24 -7.30 20.45
N ASP A 164 6.14 -6.87 19.20
CA ASP A 164 4.88 -6.89 18.44
C ASP A 164 4.38 -8.34 18.24
N GLU A 165 5.27 -9.26 17.86
CA GLU A 165 4.92 -10.69 17.73
C GLU A 165 4.39 -11.28 19.05
N ASN A 166 5.05 -10.96 20.17
CA ASN A 166 4.60 -11.41 21.48
C ASN A 166 3.27 -10.79 21.91
N ILE A 167 3.04 -9.52 21.60
CA ILE A 167 1.75 -8.85 21.87
C ILE A 167 0.64 -9.54 21.07
N LEU A 168 0.83 -9.70 19.78
CA LEU A 168 -0.15 -10.32 18.89
C LEU A 168 -0.47 -11.76 19.32
N ALA A 169 0.55 -12.58 19.61
CA ALA A 169 0.39 -13.98 20.02
C ALA A 169 -0.30 -14.14 21.38
N ASN A 170 -0.32 -13.11 22.23
CA ASN A 170 -0.97 -13.16 23.55
C ASN A 170 -2.30 -12.40 23.60
N ALA A 171 -2.60 -11.57 22.62
CA ALA A 171 -3.84 -10.78 22.56
C ALA A 171 -4.90 -11.41 21.64
N PHE A 172 -4.50 -12.24 20.69
CA PHE A 172 -5.33 -12.90 19.69
C PHE A 172 -5.01 -14.39 19.58
#